data_eb40dc047ab16874f465ca339f8efb2b
#
_entry.id   eb40dc047ab16874f465ca339f8efb2b
#
_cell.length_a   1.000
_cell.length_b   1.000
_cell.length_c   1.000
_cell.angle_alpha   90.00
_cell.angle_beta   90.00
_cell.angle_gamma   90.00
#
_symmetry.space_group_name_H-M   'P 1'
#
loop_
_entity.id
_entity.type
_entity.pdbx_description
1 polymer ?
#
loop_
_entity_poly.entity_id
_entity_poly.type
_entity_poly.pdbx_seq_one_letter_code
_entity_poly.pdbx_strand_id
1 'polypeptide(L)'
;MSNDNDSMYNPDYIRIIENTLTRSLTDYTRIMALRVDLRFPVIDNHGDMPTCFINLDKVMSRFIDSLNAKLKHYKYNKAKNEQRVYPNRLRYVWVKEQSSSDLPHYHCVLIFNKDAHYHLGDYNLDEPSLRTMITSAWYSALQLQLDPITNPTGALVHYPDNGKYCLNQNSMTFEADK
;
A
#
# COMPACT_ATOMS: atom_id res chain seq x y z
N MET A 1 -26.17 -32.36 -14.65
CA MET A 1 -25.25 -31.35 -15.18
C MET A 1 -24.88 -30.45 -14.03
N SER A 2 -23.82 -30.80 -13.35
CA SER A 2 -23.26 -30.07 -12.21
C SER A 2 -22.60 -28.80 -12.74
N ASN A 3 -23.08 -27.65 -12.30
CA ASN A 3 -22.44 -26.36 -12.53
C ASN A 3 -21.21 -26.31 -11.61
N ASP A 4 -20.09 -26.83 -12.08
CA ASP A 4 -18.77 -26.57 -11.54
C ASP A 4 -18.34 -25.16 -11.95
N ASN A 5 -18.94 -24.15 -11.32
CA ASN A 5 -18.35 -22.82 -11.25
C ASN A 5 -17.36 -22.85 -10.07
N ASP A 6 -16.36 -23.70 -10.23
CA ASP A 6 -15.29 -23.86 -9.26
C ASP A 6 -14.55 -22.52 -9.15
N SER A 7 -14.53 -21.94 -7.95
CA SER A 7 -14.11 -20.58 -7.71
C SER A 7 -12.68 -20.37 -8.20
N MET A 8 -12.50 -19.47 -9.17
CA MET A 8 -11.23 -19.08 -9.76
C MET A 8 -10.23 -18.51 -8.72
N TYR A 9 -10.64 -18.44 -7.45
CA TYR A 9 -9.89 -17.86 -6.35
C TYR A 9 -9.71 -18.87 -5.21
N ASN A 10 -8.49 -18.89 -4.65
CA ASN A 10 -8.21 -19.70 -3.48
C ASN A 10 -9.04 -19.21 -2.27
N PRO A 11 -9.90 -20.06 -1.67
CA PRO A 11 -10.81 -19.68 -0.59
C PRO A 11 -10.07 -19.21 0.67
N ASP A 12 -8.86 -19.68 0.92
CA ASP A 12 -8.05 -19.23 2.05
C ASP A 12 -7.60 -17.77 1.90
N TYR A 13 -7.29 -17.34 0.68
CA TYR A 13 -6.94 -15.94 0.44
C TYR A 13 -8.15 -15.01 0.63
N ILE A 14 -9.32 -15.43 0.15
CA ILE A 14 -10.57 -14.68 0.36
C ILE A 14 -10.83 -14.53 1.85
N ARG A 15 -10.75 -15.62 2.62
CA ARG A 15 -10.95 -15.62 4.08
C ARG A 15 -9.96 -14.68 4.81
N ILE A 16 -8.71 -14.63 4.39
CA ILE A 16 -7.70 -13.71 4.97
C ILE A 16 -8.10 -12.25 4.71
N ILE A 17 -8.54 -11.94 3.48
CA ILE A 17 -8.98 -10.59 3.11
C ILE A 17 -10.21 -10.19 3.94
N GLU A 18 -11.24 -11.02 3.98
CA GLU A 18 -12.48 -10.79 4.73
C GLU A 18 -12.21 -10.59 6.23
N ASN A 19 -11.39 -11.44 6.84
CA ASN A 19 -11.00 -11.31 8.24
C ASN A 19 -10.24 -9.99 8.49
N THR A 20 -9.40 -9.57 7.57
CA THR A 20 -8.63 -8.33 7.71
C THR A 20 -9.53 -7.11 7.59
N LEU A 21 -10.48 -7.11 6.66
CA LEU A 21 -11.50 -6.07 6.51
C LEU A 21 -12.42 -6.00 7.74
N THR A 22 -12.92 -7.14 8.21
CA THR A 22 -13.78 -7.23 9.40
C THR A 22 -13.09 -6.67 10.63
N ARG A 23 -11.84 -7.07 10.89
CA ARG A 23 -11.03 -6.51 12.00
C ARG A 23 -10.81 -5.00 11.85
N SER A 24 -10.66 -4.50 10.62
CA SER A 24 -10.50 -3.07 10.38
C SER A 24 -11.79 -2.30 10.68
N LEU A 25 -12.94 -2.83 10.29
CA LEU A 25 -14.25 -2.27 10.58
C LEU A 25 -14.63 -2.37 12.08
N THR A 26 -14.10 -3.35 12.80
CA THR A 26 -14.25 -3.42 14.26
C THR A 26 -13.51 -2.27 14.97
N ASP A 27 -12.34 -1.86 14.44
CA ASP A 27 -11.59 -0.73 15.01
C ASP A 27 -12.16 0.63 14.59
N TYR A 28 -12.73 0.73 13.38
CA TYR A 28 -13.16 2.00 12.77
C TYR A 28 -14.47 1.83 12.02
N THR A 29 -15.42 2.74 12.26
CA THR A 29 -16.72 2.75 11.56
C THR A 29 -16.56 2.88 10.05
N ARG A 30 -15.50 3.58 9.59
CA ARG A 30 -15.21 3.80 8.17
C ARG A 30 -13.75 3.51 7.87
N ILE A 31 -13.53 2.72 6.83
CA ILE A 31 -12.18 2.39 6.37
C ILE A 31 -12.01 2.75 4.90
N MET A 32 -10.76 3.01 4.53
CA MET A 32 -10.31 3.13 3.16
C MET A 32 -9.34 1.98 2.87
N ALA A 33 -9.69 1.14 1.92
CA ALA A 33 -8.81 0.10 1.39
C ALA A 33 -8.21 0.62 0.07
N LEU A 34 -6.88 0.60 -0.01
CA LEU A 34 -6.12 1.12 -1.14
C LEU A 34 -5.27 0.00 -1.73
N ARG A 35 -5.52 -0.34 -3.01
CA ARG A 35 -4.64 -1.22 -3.75
C ARG A 35 -3.39 -0.46 -4.21
N VAL A 36 -2.24 -1.07 -4.02
CA VAL A 36 -0.95 -0.60 -4.55
C VAL A 36 -0.18 -1.79 -5.13
N ASP A 37 0.45 -1.58 -6.27
CA ASP A 37 1.31 -2.58 -6.91
C ASP A 37 2.76 -2.12 -6.76
N LEU A 38 3.57 -2.93 -6.08
CA LEU A 38 4.95 -2.63 -5.73
C LEU A 38 5.89 -3.39 -6.66
N ARG A 39 6.75 -2.66 -7.36
CA ARG A 39 7.66 -3.18 -8.37
C ARG A 39 9.11 -2.98 -7.95
N PHE A 40 10.00 -3.78 -8.55
CA PHE A 40 11.44 -3.59 -8.44
C PHE A 40 11.96 -2.77 -9.62
N PRO A 41 13.11 -2.11 -9.48
CA PRO A 41 13.76 -1.46 -10.62
C PRO A 41 14.14 -2.52 -11.66
N VAL A 42 13.99 -2.15 -12.93
CA VAL A 42 14.49 -2.98 -14.03
C VAL A 42 16.02 -2.95 -13.97
N ILE A 43 16.63 -4.12 -13.97
CA ILE A 43 18.09 -4.26 -14.05
C ILE A 43 18.44 -4.08 -15.52
N ASP A 44 18.98 -2.93 -15.87
CA ASP A 44 19.49 -2.72 -17.22
C ASP A 44 20.80 -3.52 -17.38
N ASN A 45 20.92 -4.32 -18.44
CA ASN A 45 22.05 -5.23 -18.70
C ASN A 45 23.38 -4.50 -18.98
N HIS A 46 23.48 -3.21 -18.69
CA HIS A 46 24.67 -2.38 -18.92
C HIS A 46 25.62 -2.30 -17.71
N GLY A 47 25.50 -3.23 -16.75
CA GLY A 47 26.54 -3.46 -15.76
C GLY A 47 26.54 -2.59 -14.50
N ASP A 48 25.78 -1.52 -14.46
CA ASP A 48 25.57 -0.73 -13.25
C ASP A 48 24.34 -1.23 -12.48
N MET A 49 24.50 -2.42 -11.90
CA MET A 49 23.59 -2.87 -10.85
C MET A 49 23.58 -1.84 -9.72
N PRO A 50 22.44 -1.25 -9.36
CA PRO A 50 22.34 -0.69 -8.02
C PRO A 50 22.71 -1.84 -7.08
N THR A 51 23.77 -1.69 -6.32
CA THR A 51 24.38 -2.72 -5.43
C THR A 51 23.50 -3.05 -4.22
N CYS A 52 22.21 -2.90 -4.32
CA CYS A 52 21.26 -3.39 -3.34
C CYS A 52 20.88 -4.82 -3.69
N PHE A 53 21.69 -5.78 -3.23
CA PHE A 53 21.21 -7.14 -3.01
C PHE A 53 20.06 -7.05 -2.00
N ILE A 54 18.87 -6.73 -2.51
CA ILE A 54 17.67 -6.61 -1.71
C ILE A 54 17.37 -8.01 -1.22
N ASN A 55 17.49 -8.21 0.08
CA ASN A 55 17.00 -9.44 0.67
C ASN A 55 15.48 -9.48 0.47
N LEU A 56 15.05 -10.18 -0.58
CA LEU A 56 13.65 -10.26 -0.99
C LEU A 56 12.76 -10.82 0.13
N ASP A 57 13.30 -11.69 0.97
CA ASP A 57 12.55 -12.33 2.06
C ASP A 57 12.06 -11.35 3.13
N LYS A 58 12.70 -10.20 3.25
CA LYS A 58 12.36 -9.18 4.25
C LYS A 58 11.86 -7.86 3.67
N VAL A 59 11.75 -7.74 2.35
CA VAL A 59 11.41 -6.45 1.73
C VAL A 59 10.04 -5.95 2.18
N MET A 60 9.04 -6.82 2.25
CA MET A 60 7.70 -6.45 2.70
C MET A 60 7.68 -6.03 4.17
N SER A 61 8.42 -6.71 5.05
CA SER A 61 8.54 -6.27 6.46
C SER A 61 9.15 -4.88 6.55
N ARG A 62 10.27 -4.63 5.84
CA ARG A 62 10.89 -3.29 5.79
C ARG A 62 9.96 -2.23 5.24
N PHE A 63 9.18 -2.56 4.20
CA PHE A 63 8.18 -1.64 3.65
C PHE A 63 7.13 -1.25 4.70
N ILE A 64 6.54 -2.24 5.37
CA ILE A 64 5.52 -2.01 6.38
C ILE A 64 6.06 -1.25 7.59
N ASP A 65 7.28 -1.57 8.05
CA ASP A 65 7.94 -0.87 9.15
C ASP A 65 8.22 0.60 8.79
N SER A 66 8.75 0.84 7.58
CA SER A 66 9.00 2.20 7.08
C SER A 66 7.71 2.99 6.93
N LEU A 67 6.64 2.38 6.39
CA LEU A 67 5.34 3.04 6.25
C LEU A 67 4.74 3.38 7.61
N ASN A 68 4.78 2.45 8.58
CA ASN A 68 4.30 2.71 9.95
C ASN A 68 5.07 3.86 10.62
N ALA A 69 6.39 3.92 10.44
CA ALA A 69 7.20 5.02 10.97
C ALA A 69 6.79 6.38 10.37
N LYS A 70 6.55 6.44 9.06
CA LYS A 70 6.11 7.66 8.35
C LYS A 70 4.70 8.09 8.79
N LEU A 71 3.77 7.16 8.91
CA LEU A 71 2.41 7.42 9.40
C LEU A 71 2.43 7.95 10.84
N LYS A 72 3.28 7.39 11.70
CA LYS A 72 3.47 7.85 13.09
C LYS A 72 4.03 9.28 13.12
N HIS A 73 5.04 9.56 12.30
CA HIS A 73 5.63 10.89 12.21
C HIS A 73 4.64 11.93 11.67
N TYR A 74 3.89 11.59 10.62
CA TYR A 74 2.82 12.43 10.09
C TYR A 74 1.77 12.79 11.14
N LYS A 75 1.32 11.77 11.89
CA LYS A 75 0.38 11.95 13.01
C LYS A 75 0.95 12.89 14.08
N TYR A 76 2.22 12.72 14.45
CA TYR A 76 2.89 13.56 15.43
C TYR A 76 2.95 15.02 14.97
N ASN A 77 3.33 15.27 13.71
CA ASN A 77 3.39 16.63 13.16
C ASN A 77 2.02 17.29 13.10
N LYS A 78 0.97 16.57 12.75
CA LYS A 78 -0.41 17.10 12.80
C LYS A 78 -0.79 17.51 14.22
N ALA A 79 -0.51 16.68 15.21
CA ALA A 79 -0.79 17.00 16.60
C ALA A 79 0.02 18.22 17.09
N LYS A 80 1.31 18.32 16.72
CA LYS A 80 2.16 19.46 17.04
C LYS A 80 1.65 20.78 16.45
N ASN A 81 1.03 20.72 15.28
CA ASN A 81 0.44 21.88 14.59
C ASN A 81 -1.05 22.10 14.98
N GLU A 82 -1.49 21.55 16.11
CA GLU A 82 -2.85 21.67 16.63
C GLU A 82 -3.96 21.21 15.67
N GLN A 83 -3.61 20.39 14.68
CA GLN A 83 -4.55 19.84 13.73
C GLN A 83 -5.25 18.62 14.33
N ARG A 84 -6.52 18.43 13.94
CA ARG A 84 -7.29 17.26 14.37
C ARG A 84 -6.61 15.95 13.92
N VAL A 85 -6.43 15.05 14.88
CA VAL A 85 -5.78 13.75 14.67
C VAL A 85 -6.75 12.64 14.97
N TYR A 86 -6.81 11.67 14.06
CA TYR A 86 -7.60 10.45 14.25
C TYR A 86 -6.69 9.24 14.48
N PRO A 87 -7.13 8.26 15.27
CA PRO A 87 -6.39 7.01 15.42
C PRO A 87 -6.30 6.29 14.07
N ASN A 88 -5.15 5.70 13.79
CA ASN A 88 -4.96 4.86 12.61
C ASN A 88 -3.99 3.73 12.95
N ARG A 89 -4.39 2.52 12.67
CA ARG A 89 -3.58 1.31 12.69
C ARG A 89 -3.62 0.73 11.29
N LEU A 90 -2.48 0.73 10.61
CA LEU A 90 -2.35 0.12 9.30
C LEU A 90 -2.64 -1.37 9.39
N ARG A 91 -3.57 -1.86 8.57
CA ARG A 91 -3.73 -3.28 8.24
C ARG A 91 -3.45 -3.46 6.77
N TYR A 92 -3.06 -4.66 6.39
CA TYR A 92 -2.68 -4.94 5.01
C TYR A 92 -2.83 -6.42 4.68
N VAL A 93 -3.00 -6.67 3.39
CA VAL A 93 -2.86 -7.98 2.76
C VAL A 93 -1.97 -7.80 1.55
N TRP A 94 -1.12 -8.77 1.25
CA TRP A 94 -0.31 -8.73 0.05
C TRP A 94 -0.14 -10.12 -0.55
N VAL A 95 0.07 -10.14 -1.85
CA VAL A 95 0.37 -11.34 -2.63
C VAL A 95 1.63 -11.07 -3.44
N LYS A 96 2.52 -12.04 -3.45
CA LYS A 96 3.70 -12.06 -4.31
C LYS A 96 3.31 -12.72 -5.63
N GLU A 97 3.47 -12.00 -6.72
CA GLU A 97 3.35 -12.54 -8.07
C GLU A 97 4.74 -12.71 -8.67
N GLN A 98 4.99 -13.90 -9.20
CA GLN A 98 6.20 -14.24 -9.94
C GLN A 98 5.78 -14.61 -11.35
N SER A 99 5.89 -13.67 -12.28
CA SER A 99 5.72 -13.94 -13.70
C SER A 99 7.03 -14.45 -14.31
N SER A 100 7.10 -14.53 -15.64
CA SER A 100 8.32 -14.88 -16.37
C SER A 100 9.46 -13.86 -16.24
N SER A 101 9.25 -12.75 -15.53
CA SER A 101 10.29 -11.77 -15.20
C SER A 101 11.14 -12.25 -14.04
N ASP A 102 12.43 -11.92 -14.03
CA ASP A 102 13.39 -12.34 -13.00
C ASP A 102 13.06 -11.81 -11.60
N LEU A 103 12.30 -10.73 -11.50
CA LEU A 103 11.92 -10.11 -10.25
C LEU A 103 10.40 -10.19 -10.00
N PRO A 104 10.00 -10.55 -8.78
CA PRO A 104 8.59 -10.59 -8.42
C PRO A 104 8.00 -9.19 -8.32
N HIS A 105 6.66 -9.10 -8.35
CA HIS A 105 5.94 -7.93 -7.87
C HIS A 105 4.97 -8.28 -6.77
N TYR A 106 4.60 -7.26 -6.01
CA TYR A 106 3.67 -7.42 -4.90
C TYR A 106 2.41 -6.61 -5.15
N HIS A 107 1.27 -7.28 -5.09
CA HIS A 107 -0.04 -6.62 -5.03
C HIS A 107 -0.42 -6.49 -3.57
N CYS A 108 -0.60 -5.26 -3.10
CA CYS A 108 -0.94 -4.97 -1.71
C CYS A 108 -2.30 -4.27 -1.63
N VAL A 109 -3.07 -4.61 -0.60
CA VAL A 109 -4.18 -3.80 -0.13
C VAL A 109 -3.79 -3.24 1.23
N LEU A 110 -3.69 -1.93 1.31
CA LEU A 110 -3.41 -1.18 2.54
C LEU A 110 -4.72 -0.61 3.07
N ILE A 111 -5.01 -0.84 4.35
CA ILE A 111 -6.30 -0.47 4.96
C ILE A 111 -6.05 0.55 6.06
N PHE A 112 -6.74 1.68 5.95
CA PHE A 112 -6.61 2.83 6.83
C PHE A 112 -7.96 3.20 7.45
N ASN A 113 -7.92 3.88 8.60
CA ASN A 113 -9.07 4.64 9.07
C ASN A 113 -9.36 5.78 8.07
N LYS A 114 -10.56 5.78 7.46
CA LYS A 114 -10.98 6.81 6.47
C LYS A 114 -10.94 8.22 7.06
N ASP A 115 -11.16 8.38 8.36
CA ASP A 115 -11.14 9.68 9.00
C ASP A 115 -9.71 10.22 9.23
N ALA A 116 -8.73 9.33 9.30
CA ALA A 116 -7.32 9.70 9.40
C ALA A 116 -6.70 9.97 8.01
N HIS A 117 -7.13 9.22 7.00
CA HIS A 117 -6.59 9.28 5.64
C HIS A 117 -7.73 9.19 4.62
N TYR A 118 -8.31 10.34 4.27
CA TYR A 118 -9.45 10.42 3.35
C TYR A 118 -9.03 10.39 1.88
N HIS A 119 -7.90 11.04 1.56
CA HIS A 119 -7.36 11.14 0.21
C HIS A 119 -5.97 10.51 0.13
N LEU A 120 -5.66 9.96 -1.05
CA LEU A 120 -4.29 9.53 -1.36
C LEU A 120 -3.35 10.74 -1.44
N GLY A 121 -3.87 11.88 -1.93
CA GLY A 121 -3.10 13.09 -2.19
C GLY A 121 -2.20 12.95 -3.40
N ASP A 122 -1.62 14.07 -3.81
CA ASP A 122 -0.68 14.11 -4.92
C ASP A 122 0.71 13.63 -4.48
N TYR A 123 1.50 13.19 -5.45
CA TYR A 123 2.90 12.88 -5.23
C TYR A 123 3.68 14.20 -5.15
N ASN A 124 4.05 14.57 -3.92
CA ASN A 124 4.87 15.73 -3.65
C ASN A 124 5.85 15.37 -2.53
N LEU A 125 7.15 15.53 -2.79
CA LEU A 125 8.19 15.23 -1.79
C LEU A 125 8.27 16.30 -0.69
N ASP A 126 7.82 17.51 -0.97
CA ASP A 126 7.83 18.64 -0.03
C ASP A 126 6.64 18.60 0.92
N GLU A 127 5.53 17.93 0.53
CA GLU A 127 4.34 17.80 1.35
C GLU A 127 4.00 16.33 1.64
N PRO A 128 3.81 15.94 2.91
CA PRO A 128 3.57 14.56 3.28
C PRO A 128 2.13 14.15 2.95
N SER A 129 1.90 13.67 1.73
CA SER A 129 0.66 12.98 1.33
C SER A 129 0.74 11.49 1.65
N LEU A 130 -0.40 10.80 1.65
CA LEU A 130 -0.41 9.34 1.80
C LEU A 130 0.35 8.66 0.66
N ARG A 131 0.19 9.17 -0.58
CA ARG A 131 0.93 8.71 -1.77
C ARG A 131 2.44 8.84 -1.57
N THR A 132 2.90 9.99 -1.13
CA THR A 132 4.34 10.23 -0.87
C THR A 132 4.87 9.31 0.23
N MET A 133 4.11 9.12 1.31
CA MET A 133 4.52 8.22 2.41
C MET A 133 4.65 6.77 1.96
N ILE A 134 3.68 6.25 1.20
CA ILE A 134 3.71 4.87 0.67
C ILE A 134 4.88 4.71 -0.29
N THR A 135 5.04 5.62 -1.25
CA THR A 135 6.12 5.58 -2.25
C THR A 135 7.48 5.62 -1.58
N SER A 136 7.70 6.59 -0.68
CA SER A 136 8.99 6.71 0.01
C SER A 136 9.27 5.54 0.97
N ALA A 137 8.22 4.88 1.50
CA ALA A 137 8.40 3.67 2.28
C ALA A 137 8.90 2.49 1.43
N TRP A 138 8.38 2.35 0.19
CA TRP A 138 8.83 1.31 -0.72
C TRP A 138 10.28 1.53 -1.15
N TYR A 139 10.64 2.75 -1.57
CA TYR A 139 12.02 3.10 -1.93
C TYR A 139 12.98 2.86 -0.75
N SER A 140 12.59 3.25 0.46
CA SER A 140 13.37 2.96 1.67
C SER A 140 13.55 1.45 1.91
N ALA A 141 12.51 0.63 1.67
CA ALA A 141 12.58 -0.83 1.79
C ALA A 141 13.54 -1.45 0.76
N LEU A 142 13.65 -0.84 -0.40
CA LEU A 142 14.58 -1.19 -1.47
C LEU A 142 15.98 -0.61 -1.27
N GLN A 143 16.19 0.20 -0.23
CA GLN A 143 17.44 0.95 0.01
C GLN A 143 17.80 1.91 -1.15
N LEU A 144 16.78 2.38 -1.87
CA LEU A 144 16.90 3.35 -2.95
C LEU A 144 16.61 4.76 -2.43
N GLN A 145 17.29 5.75 -2.99
CA GLN A 145 16.94 7.14 -2.77
C GLN A 145 15.81 7.55 -3.72
N LEU A 146 14.86 8.34 -3.20
CA LEU A 146 13.90 9.05 -4.04
C LEU A 146 14.58 10.27 -4.60
N ASP A 147 14.88 10.22 -5.88
CA ASP A 147 15.41 11.36 -6.61
C ASP A 147 14.28 12.00 -7.43
N PRO A 148 13.94 13.28 -7.18
CA PRO A 148 12.91 13.98 -7.95
C PRO A 148 13.24 14.10 -9.44
N ILE A 149 14.51 14.04 -9.82
CA ILE A 149 14.96 14.18 -11.20
C ILE A 149 14.85 12.84 -11.96
N THR A 150 15.33 11.75 -11.34
CA THR A 150 15.35 10.43 -11.98
C THR A 150 14.07 9.64 -11.76
N ASN A 151 13.31 9.91 -10.68
CA ASN A 151 12.08 9.24 -10.32
C ASN A 151 10.97 10.22 -9.91
N PRO A 152 10.57 11.16 -10.77
CA PRO A 152 9.64 12.24 -10.42
C PRO A 152 8.25 11.74 -10.03
N THR A 153 7.86 10.53 -10.46
CA THR A 153 6.53 9.94 -10.25
C THR A 153 6.51 8.76 -9.29
N GLY A 154 7.67 8.36 -8.75
CA GLY A 154 7.74 7.15 -7.91
C GLY A 154 7.37 5.88 -8.67
N ALA A 155 7.90 5.69 -9.87
CA ALA A 155 7.52 4.66 -10.85
C ALA A 155 7.47 3.20 -10.33
N LEU A 156 8.16 2.91 -9.19
CA LEU A 156 8.15 1.58 -8.58
C LEU A 156 6.90 1.30 -7.75
N VAL A 157 6.04 2.29 -7.53
CA VAL A 157 4.74 2.14 -6.86
C VAL A 157 3.63 2.57 -7.81
N HIS A 158 2.86 1.61 -8.27
CA HIS A 158 1.72 1.85 -9.14
C HIS A 158 0.43 1.90 -8.31
N TYR A 159 -0.39 2.89 -8.59
CA TYR A 159 -1.71 3.09 -7.99
C TYR A 159 -2.76 2.90 -9.08
N PRO A 160 -3.46 1.75 -9.13
CA PRO A 160 -4.51 1.52 -10.12
C PRO A 160 -5.65 2.54 -9.98
N ASP A 161 -6.21 2.99 -11.12
CA ASP A 161 -7.28 4.01 -11.15
C ASP A 161 -8.49 3.62 -10.29
N ASN A 162 -8.87 2.34 -10.29
CA ASN A 162 -9.95 1.79 -9.48
C ASN A 162 -9.44 1.08 -8.21
N GLY A 163 -8.32 1.52 -7.65
CA GLY A 163 -7.65 0.87 -6.53
C GLY A 163 -8.11 1.34 -5.15
N LYS A 164 -9.02 2.33 -5.05
CA LYS A 164 -9.47 2.89 -3.77
C LYS A 164 -10.92 2.50 -3.50
N TYR A 165 -11.16 1.91 -2.34
CA TYR A 165 -12.48 1.48 -1.87
C TYR A 165 -12.74 2.03 -0.48
N CYS A 166 -13.93 2.60 -0.29
CA CYS A 166 -14.38 3.05 1.01
C CYS A 166 -15.49 2.13 1.53
N LEU A 167 -15.32 1.64 2.76
CA LEU A 167 -16.31 0.78 3.40
C LEU A 167 -16.80 1.46 4.68
N ASN A 168 -18.10 1.32 4.93
CA ASN A 168 -18.74 1.82 6.13
C ASN A 168 -19.46 0.66 6.84
N GLN A 169 -19.21 0.48 8.13
CA GLN A 169 -19.83 -0.55 8.93
C GLN A 169 -21.37 -0.47 8.94
N ASN A 170 -21.92 0.74 8.83
CA ASN A 170 -23.36 1.01 8.90
C ASN A 170 -24.06 0.96 7.53
N SER A 171 -23.31 0.87 6.45
CA SER A 171 -23.86 0.69 5.10
C SER A 171 -23.18 -0.53 4.49
N MET A 172 -23.96 -1.58 4.16
CA MET A 172 -23.44 -2.74 3.42
C MET A 172 -23.15 -2.40 1.95
N THR A 173 -23.01 -1.14 1.58
CA THR A 173 -22.72 -0.69 0.22
C THR A 173 -21.23 -0.42 0.06
N PHE A 174 -20.63 -1.10 -0.91
CA PHE A 174 -19.32 -0.74 -1.45
C PHE A 174 -19.48 0.56 -2.24
N GLU A 175 -18.95 1.65 -1.76
CA GLU A 175 -18.77 2.88 -2.55
C GLU A 175 -17.41 2.80 -3.23
N ALA A 176 -17.40 2.52 -4.53
CA ALA A 176 -16.24 2.80 -5.36
C ALA A 176 -16.23 4.31 -5.62
N ASP A 177 -15.28 5.03 -5.07
CA ASP A 177 -15.06 6.45 -5.41
C ASP A 177 -14.54 6.52 -6.86
N LYS A 178 -15.30 7.20 -7.72
CA LYS A 178 -14.93 7.52 -9.10
C LYS A 178 -13.85 8.59 -9.14
#